data_725e824cca85726234c9d0369d2e723a
#
_entry.id   725e824cca85726234c9d0369d2e723a
#
_cell.length_a   1.000
_cell.length_b   1.000
_cell.length_c   1.000
_cell.angle_alpha   90.00
_cell.angle_beta   90.00
_cell.angle_gamma   90.00
#
_symmetry.space_group_name_H-M   'P 1'
#
loop_
_entity.id
_entity.type
_entity.pdbx_description
1 polymer ?
#
loop_
_entity_poly.entity_id
_entity_poly.type
_entity_poly.pdbx_seq_one_letter_code
_entity_poly.pdbx_strand_id
1 'polypeptide(L)'
;MIRARWIVALIAVAVAASSYATMPHATRALAASPTLRAPVRGAIHIHTRRSDGTGTVDDIARAASRAGLNFVILTDHGDGTRQPETPAYRSGVLCIDAVEISTASGHVVALGLPRTAYSLGGETRDVVEDITRLGGMAIAAHPSSPKPQLRWTEWRVPIHGLEWVNADSEWRDEPLRTIASTLLTYPFRRPETLAKLLDRPQESLKRWDELTAQRRVVAVAGADAHARIPLTSVGDPYDNRISLPLPGYEQIFRTFSIALPGVVLAGEATSDANVVLEAIRRGRVYSSIDALAGPAALSFSASGGGDSVAMGEDVIGKGPLTFQVRSNAPDGVTVSLLREGHPVKTASGSQLEYSTSDPGVYRVEMQWPGAPGEPPVPWVVSNPIYVLDGPRRTDQISESIVLPKEVDVRYSNGPATDWHIENSPRSRGALDVVPSIGGTQLLLRYALGGTQDEGPFVALSLAVPQGLANYDRLIFTAQSSRPTRIWVQLRVPGGAQGRSWHRSVYVDETPGVITVSLDDFRPLEATTTGRPVLEDVRDVLFVIDTINTRPGESGQLWLDEVKLGR
;
A
#
# COMPACT_ATOMS: atom_id res chain seq x y z
N MET A 1 -5.90 -30.85 -51.45
CA MET A 1 -4.71 -30.88 -50.58
C MET A 1 -3.68 -29.80 -50.93
N ILE A 2 -3.30 -29.53 -52.16
CA ILE A 2 -2.28 -28.53 -52.56
C ILE A 2 -2.68 -27.10 -52.19
N ARG A 3 -3.95 -26.69 -52.44
CA ARG A 3 -4.45 -25.34 -52.08
C ARG A 3 -4.41 -25.08 -50.57
N ALA A 4 -4.70 -26.05 -49.71
CA ALA A 4 -4.64 -25.90 -48.26
C ALA A 4 -3.21 -25.69 -47.75
N ARG A 5 -2.20 -26.35 -48.37
CA ARG A 5 -0.79 -26.18 -48.04
C ARG A 5 -0.26 -24.77 -48.36
N TRP A 6 -0.71 -24.19 -49.49
CA TRP A 6 -0.35 -22.83 -49.86
C TRP A 6 -1.02 -21.77 -48.96
N ILE A 7 -2.26 -21.99 -48.53
CA ILE A 7 -2.93 -21.11 -47.55
C ILE A 7 -2.19 -21.13 -46.20
N VAL A 8 -1.84 -22.30 -45.70
CA VAL A 8 -1.06 -22.45 -44.46
C VAL A 8 0.30 -21.78 -44.59
N ALA A 9 1.00 -21.93 -45.71
CA ALA A 9 2.27 -21.28 -45.96
C ALA A 9 2.16 -19.75 -46.00
N LEU A 10 1.13 -19.21 -46.65
CA LEU A 10 0.84 -17.78 -46.70
C LEU A 10 0.51 -17.19 -45.31
N ILE A 11 -0.31 -17.92 -44.53
CA ILE A 11 -0.59 -17.53 -43.14
C ILE A 11 0.70 -17.54 -42.31
N ALA A 12 1.52 -18.56 -42.42
CA ALA A 12 2.80 -18.64 -41.69
C ALA A 12 3.74 -17.49 -42.07
N VAL A 13 3.85 -17.14 -43.34
CA VAL A 13 4.63 -16.00 -43.83
C VAL A 13 4.06 -14.69 -43.32
N ALA A 14 2.75 -14.48 -43.33
CA ALA A 14 2.08 -13.29 -42.81
C ALA A 14 2.29 -13.15 -41.30
N VAL A 15 2.17 -14.24 -40.55
CA VAL A 15 2.47 -14.26 -39.10
C VAL A 15 3.94 -13.94 -38.83
N ALA A 16 4.87 -14.55 -39.57
CA ALA A 16 6.28 -14.27 -39.42
C ALA A 16 6.64 -12.81 -39.76
N ALA A 17 6.06 -12.26 -40.83
CA ALA A 17 6.25 -10.85 -41.21
C ALA A 17 5.66 -9.90 -40.15
N SER A 18 4.45 -10.19 -39.66
CA SER A 18 3.84 -9.41 -38.58
C SER A 18 4.66 -9.48 -37.29
N SER A 19 5.13 -10.67 -36.90
CA SER A 19 6.00 -10.85 -35.72
C SER A 19 7.28 -10.05 -35.87
N TYR A 20 7.90 -10.07 -37.04
CA TYR A 20 9.13 -9.30 -37.30
C TYR A 20 8.88 -7.79 -37.26
N ALA A 21 7.82 -7.31 -37.88
CA ALA A 21 7.46 -5.89 -37.94
C ALA A 21 7.08 -5.29 -36.56
N THR A 22 6.55 -6.14 -35.68
CA THR A 22 6.12 -5.72 -34.32
C THR A 22 7.11 -6.14 -33.22
N MET A 23 8.26 -6.74 -33.59
CA MET A 23 9.28 -7.19 -32.65
C MET A 23 9.83 -6.01 -31.85
N PRO A 24 9.80 -6.02 -30.50
CA PRO A 24 10.43 -4.98 -29.69
C PRO A 24 11.95 -4.99 -29.89
N HIS A 25 12.59 -3.85 -29.62
CA HIS A 25 14.05 -3.81 -29.59
C HIS A 25 14.59 -4.76 -28.51
N ALA A 26 15.78 -5.33 -28.74
CA ALA A 26 16.43 -6.13 -27.73
C ALA A 26 16.85 -5.24 -26.55
N THR A 27 16.75 -5.78 -25.35
CA THR A 27 17.28 -5.13 -24.14
C THR A 27 18.73 -4.68 -24.37
N ARG A 28 19.01 -3.41 -24.11
CA ARG A 28 20.37 -2.90 -24.18
C ARG A 28 21.13 -3.20 -22.90
N ALA A 29 22.17 -3.99 -22.99
CA ALA A 29 23.10 -4.18 -21.88
C ALA A 29 23.87 -2.89 -21.61
N LEU A 30 23.82 -2.39 -20.38
CA LEU A 30 24.55 -1.20 -19.96
C LEU A 30 25.89 -1.56 -19.35
N ALA A 31 26.92 -0.78 -19.69
CA ALA A 31 28.20 -0.90 -19.03
C ALA A 31 28.10 -0.49 -17.55
N ALA A 32 28.87 -1.15 -16.71
CA ALA A 32 29.04 -0.72 -15.32
C ALA A 32 29.66 0.70 -15.31
N SER A 33 29.12 1.56 -14.46
CA SER A 33 29.71 2.88 -14.27
C SER A 33 31.02 2.76 -13.49
N PRO A 34 32.09 3.43 -13.90
CA PRO A 34 33.34 3.42 -13.14
C PRO A 34 33.25 4.21 -11.82
N THR A 35 32.24 5.06 -11.68
CA THR A 35 32.04 5.97 -10.54
C THR A 35 30.84 5.63 -9.67
N LEU A 36 29.93 4.77 -10.14
CA LEU A 36 28.74 4.35 -9.39
C LEU A 36 28.87 2.88 -9.01
N ARG A 37 28.63 2.60 -7.74
CA ARG A 37 28.52 1.22 -7.28
C ARG A 37 27.25 0.58 -7.87
N ALA A 38 27.33 -0.68 -8.26
CA ALA A 38 26.17 -1.45 -8.68
C ALA A 38 25.13 -1.49 -7.53
N PRO A 39 23.87 -1.16 -7.76
CA PRO A 39 22.84 -1.19 -6.73
C PRO A 39 22.44 -2.62 -6.38
N VAL A 40 21.96 -2.83 -5.16
CA VAL A 40 21.23 -4.05 -4.80
C VAL A 40 19.86 -3.98 -5.47
N ARG A 41 19.51 -5.00 -6.28
CA ARG A 41 18.28 -5.03 -7.09
C ARG A 41 17.34 -6.11 -6.59
N GLY A 42 16.04 -5.83 -6.68
CA GLY A 42 15.02 -6.79 -6.28
C GLY A 42 13.67 -6.55 -6.92
N ALA A 43 12.74 -7.39 -6.55
CA ALA A 43 11.33 -7.27 -6.92
C ALA A 43 10.45 -7.35 -5.67
N ILE A 44 9.35 -6.62 -5.71
CA ILE A 44 8.32 -6.56 -4.67
C ILE A 44 6.97 -6.88 -5.28
N HIS A 45 6.02 -7.34 -4.48
CA HIS A 45 4.68 -7.74 -4.85
C HIS A 45 4.73 -9.03 -5.68
N ILE A 46 4.85 -10.14 -4.98
CA ILE A 46 5.04 -11.46 -5.59
C ILE A 46 4.20 -12.47 -4.83
N HIS A 47 3.41 -13.24 -5.57
CA HIS A 47 2.54 -14.27 -5.04
C HIS A 47 3.13 -15.67 -5.25
N THR A 48 3.03 -16.51 -4.21
CA THR A 48 3.43 -17.91 -4.25
C THR A 48 2.20 -18.82 -4.29
N ARG A 49 2.42 -20.15 -4.24
CA ARG A 49 1.35 -21.14 -4.07
C ARG A 49 0.60 -21.04 -2.74
N ARG A 50 1.05 -20.20 -1.81
CA ARG A 50 0.35 -19.98 -0.54
C ARG A 50 -0.94 -19.17 -0.73
N SER A 51 -0.99 -18.35 -1.78
CA SER A 51 -2.20 -17.65 -2.21
C SER A 51 -2.58 -18.09 -3.61
N ASP A 52 -2.33 -17.28 -4.59
CA ASP A 52 -2.81 -17.46 -5.94
C ASP A 52 -1.71 -17.44 -7.01
N GLY A 53 -0.43 -17.42 -6.61
CA GLY A 53 0.70 -17.64 -7.51
C GLY A 53 0.91 -19.13 -7.83
N THR A 54 1.74 -19.43 -8.84
CA THR A 54 1.98 -20.80 -9.31
C THR A 54 3.27 -21.42 -8.77
N GLY A 55 4.22 -20.61 -8.28
CA GLY A 55 5.54 -21.04 -7.85
C GLY A 55 5.67 -21.24 -6.35
N THR A 56 6.59 -22.10 -5.95
CA THR A 56 7.12 -22.14 -4.59
C THR A 56 8.11 -21.00 -4.37
N VAL A 57 8.46 -20.68 -3.11
CA VAL A 57 9.52 -19.70 -2.79
C VAL A 57 10.84 -20.04 -3.49
N ASP A 58 11.19 -21.34 -3.57
CA ASP A 58 12.39 -21.79 -4.27
C ASP A 58 12.31 -21.60 -5.79
N ASP A 59 11.13 -21.78 -6.41
CA ASP A 59 10.93 -21.50 -7.83
C ASP A 59 11.13 -20.01 -8.13
N ILE A 60 10.57 -19.15 -7.27
CA ILE A 60 10.68 -17.68 -7.38
C ILE A 60 12.14 -17.25 -7.18
N ALA A 61 12.80 -17.77 -6.14
CA ALA A 61 14.21 -17.47 -5.88
C ALA A 61 15.12 -17.86 -7.06
N ARG A 62 14.89 -19.05 -7.67
CA ARG A 62 15.62 -19.46 -8.88
C ARG A 62 15.34 -18.52 -10.07
N ALA A 63 14.10 -18.10 -10.25
CA ALA A 63 13.74 -17.16 -11.32
C ALA A 63 14.40 -15.78 -11.09
N ALA A 64 14.40 -15.27 -9.87
CA ALA A 64 15.05 -14.03 -9.47
C ALA A 64 16.57 -14.09 -9.65
N SER A 65 17.19 -15.19 -9.24
CA SER A 65 18.63 -15.44 -9.47
C SER A 65 19.00 -15.38 -10.96
N ARG A 66 18.22 -16.05 -11.82
CA ARG A 66 18.42 -15.98 -13.28
C ARG A 66 18.16 -14.59 -13.87
N ALA A 67 17.30 -13.79 -13.25
CA ALA A 67 17.09 -12.40 -13.61
C ALA A 67 18.17 -11.44 -13.06
N GLY A 68 19.09 -11.94 -12.23
CA GLY A 68 20.16 -11.15 -11.63
C GLY A 68 19.68 -10.25 -10.49
N LEU A 69 18.61 -10.64 -9.79
CA LEU A 69 18.13 -9.96 -8.60
C LEU A 69 18.83 -10.47 -7.33
N ASN A 70 18.99 -9.60 -6.35
CA ASN A 70 19.61 -9.88 -5.06
C ASN A 70 18.57 -10.22 -3.98
N PHE A 71 17.33 -9.69 -4.10
CA PHE A 71 16.25 -9.96 -3.17
C PHE A 71 14.88 -10.03 -3.85
N VAL A 72 13.94 -10.67 -3.18
CA VAL A 72 12.51 -10.67 -3.50
C VAL A 72 11.70 -10.49 -2.24
N ILE A 73 10.60 -9.74 -2.33
CA ILE A 73 9.63 -9.56 -1.25
C ILE A 73 8.33 -10.24 -1.67
N LEU A 74 8.01 -11.33 -0.96
CA LEU A 74 6.82 -12.15 -1.19
C LEU A 74 5.65 -11.54 -0.44
N THR A 75 4.50 -11.42 -1.09
CA THR A 75 3.34 -10.70 -0.57
C THR A 75 2.06 -11.49 -0.78
N ASP A 76 2.09 -12.78 -0.48
CA ASP A 76 0.90 -13.62 -0.59
C ASP A 76 -0.30 -12.97 0.09
N HIS A 77 -1.49 -13.12 -0.47
CA HIS A 77 -2.73 -12.65 0.13
C HIS A 77 -2.93 -13.20 1.53
N GLY A 78 -3.38 -12.34 2.43
CA GLY A 78 -3.60 -12.70 3.82
C GLY A 78 -4.17 -11.55 4.65
N ASP A 79 -4.31 -11.81 5.94
CA ASP A 79 -4.90 -10.90 6.92
C ASP A 79 -3.94 -10.51 8.06
N GLY A 80 -2.66 -10.83 7.95
CA GLY A 80 -1.64 -10.56 8.94
C GLY A 80 -1.57 -11.58 10.10
N THR A 81 -2.52 -12.49 10.25
CA THR A 81 -2.52 -13.46 11.37
C THR A 81 -1.55 -14.62 11.18
N ARG A 82 -1.06 -14.85 9.97
CA ARG A 82 0.01 -15.81 9.70
C ARG A 82 1.35 -15.26 10.19
N GLN A 83 2.13 -16.10 10.85
CA GLN A 83 3.51 -15.76 11.22
C GLN A 83 4.35 -15.58 9.93
N PRO A 84 4.98 -14.42 9.70
CA PRO A 84 5.91 -14.26 8.60
C PRO A 84 7.08 -15.28 8.70
N GLU A 85 7.50 -15.80 7.55
CA GLU A 85 8.68 -16.65 7.50
C GLU A 85 9.94 -15.84 7.82
N THR A 86 10.87 -16.45 8.54
CA THR A 86 12.18 -15.85 8.77
C THR A 86 12.89 -15.62 7.44
N PRO A 87 13.45 -14.42 7.19
CA PRO A 87 14.20 -14.14 5.97
C PRO A 87 15.30 -15.18 5.73
N ALA A 88 15.46 -15.61 4.50
CA ALA A 88 16.44 -16.63 4.13
C ALA A 88 17.01 -16.40 2.73
N TYR A 89 18.28 -16.74 2.55
CA TYR A 89 18.88 -16.82 1.22
C TYR A 89 18.49 -18.13 0.54
N ARG A 90 17.90 -18.04 -0.66
CA ARG A 90 17.57 -19.19 -1.52
C ARG A 90 18.12 -18.93 -2.92
N SER A 91 18.87 -19.87 -3.46
CA SER A 91 19.56 -19.72 -4.77
C SER A 91 20.38 -18.41 -4.89
N GLY A 92 20.96 -17.92 -3.77
CA GLY A 92 21.71 -16.68 -3.71
C GLY A 92 20.86 -15.40 -3.65
N VAL A 93 19.53 -15.51 -3.57
CA VAL A 93 18.57 -14.41 -3.46
C VAL A 93 18.00 -14.35 -2.06
N LEU A 94 17.99 -13.17 -1.46
CA LEU A 94 17.33 -12.91 -0.17
C LEU A 94 15.82 -12.92 -0.36
N CYS A 95 15.12 -13.85 0.29
CA CYS A 95 13.67 -13.95 0.29
C CYS A 95 13.13 -13.33 1.58
N ILE A 96 12.27 -12.33 1.44
CA ILE A 96 11.62 -11.60 2.54
C ILE A 96 10.12 -11.86 2.45
N ASP A 97 9.51 -12.27 3.56
CA ASP A 97 8.07 -12.53 3.63
C ASP A 97 7.32 -11.28 4.09
N ALA A 98 6.22 -10.97 3.42
CA ALA A 98 5.32 -9.88 3.69
C ALA A 98 3.88 -10.36 3.42
N VAL A 99 2.91 -9.45 3.33
CA VAL A 99 1.51 -9.81 3.07
C VAL A 99 0.81 -8.72 2.25
N GLU A 100 -0.05 -9.13 1.33
CA GLU A 100 -1.02 -8.26 0.70
C GLU A 100 -2.39 -8.44 1.36
N ILE A 101 -2.94 -7.33 1.87
CA ILE A 101 -4.21 -7.32 2.62
C ILE A 101 -5.28 -6.64 1.77
N SER A 102 -6.40 -7.33 1.55
CA SER A 102 -7.57 -6.77 0.88
C SER A 102 -8.33 -5.83 1.81
N THR A 103 -8.71 -4.65 1.31
CA THR A 103 -9.48 -3.65 2.04
C THR A 103 -10.68 -3.16 1.23
N ALA A 104 -11.55 -2.37 1.85
CA ALA A 104 -12.73 -1.78 1.19
C ALA A 104 -12.38 -0.82 0.03
N SER A 105 -11.15 -0.31 -0.03
CA SER A 105 -10.74 0.71 -1.02
C SER A 105 -9.51 0.32 -1.83
N GLY A 106 -9.30 -0.96 -2.06
CA GLY A 106 -8.15 -1.54 -2.75
C GLY A 106 -7.29 -2.40 -1.82
N HIS A 107 -6.10 -2.78 -2.27
CA HIS A 107 -5.22 -3.65 -1.50
C HIS A 107 -4.02 -2.89 -0.91
N VAL A 108 -3.49 -3.42 0.19
CA VAL A 108 -2.32 -2.88 0.88
C VAL A 108 -1.24 -3.95 0.95
N VAL A 109 -0.09 -3.69 0.36
CA VAL A 109 1.13 -4.46 0.63
C VAL A 109 1.72 -3.97 1.94
N ALA A 110 1.75 -4.85 2.95
CA ALA A 110 2.27 -4.57 4.28
C ALA A 110 3.67 -5.17 4.47
N LEU A 111 4.69 -4.31 4.43
CA LEU A 111 6.09 -4.71 4.60
C LEU A 111 6.52 -4.63 6.06
N GLY A 112 7.28 -5.62 6.52
CA GLY A 112 7.80 -5.66 7.88
C GLY A 112 6.71 -5.77 8.94
N LEU A 113 5.51 -6.24 8.58
CA LEU A 113 4.41 -6.45 9.51
C LEU A 113 4.67 -7.74 10.32
N PRO A 114 4.72 -7.69 11.66
CA PRO A 114 4.76 -8.88 12.49
C PRO A 114 3.40 -9.59 12.45
N ARG A 115 3.34 -10.81 13.01
CA ARG A 115 2.07 -11.51 13.18
C ARG A 115 1.10 -10.64 14.00
N THR A 116 -0.13 -10.49 13.49
CA THR A 116 -1.19 -9.75 14.18
C THR A 116 -2.00 -10.62 15.13
N ALA A 117 -2.55 -10.00 16.17
CA ALA A 117 -3.39 -10.68 17.16
C ALA A 117 -4.80 -11.00 16.62
N TYR A 118 -5.22 -10.28 15.58
CA TYR A 118 -6.51 -10.43 14.90
C TYR A 118 -6.34 -10.19 13.41
N SER A 119 -7.33 -10.62 12.62
CA SER A 119 -7.35 -10.45 11.16
C SER A 119 -7.46 -8.96 10.79
N LEU A 120 -6.56 -8.50 9.91
CA LEU A 120 -6.64 -7.18 9.32
C LEU A 120 -7.46 -7.26 8.02
N GLY A 121 -8.40 -6.35 7.87
CA GLY A 121 -9.29 -6.28 6.71
C GLY A 121 -10.39 -5.24 6.92
N GLY A 122 -11.30 -5.12 5.96
CA GLY A 122 -12.41 -4.17 6.01
C GLY A 122 -11.97 -2.75 5.71
N GLU A 123 -12.19 -1.80 6.63
CA GLU A 123 -11.88 -0.40 6.42
C GLU A 123 -10.39 -0.15 6.17
N THR A 124 -10.09 0.47 5.05
CA THR A 124 -8.71 0.74 4.60
C THR A 124 -7.90 1.54 5.62
N ARG A 125 -8.52 2.55 6.24
CA ARG A 125 -7.87 3.38 7.25
C ARG A 125 -7.44 2.55 8.45
N ASP A 126 -8.30 1.67 8.92
CA ASP A 126 -8.04 0.81 10.09
C ASP A 126 -6.86 -0.13 9.84
N VAL A 127 -6.82 -0.73 8.66
CA VAL A 127 -5.71 -1.61 8.23
C VAL A 127 -4.39 -0.84 8.20
N VAL A 128 -4.36 0.37 7.62
CA VAL A 128 -3.15 1.20 7.55
C VAL A 128 -2.70 1.68 8.92
N GLU A 129 -3.65 2.06 9.81
CA GLU A 129 -3.36 2.42 11.19
C GLU A 129 -2.72 1.24 11.96
N ASP A 130 -3.26 0.03 11.82
CA ASP A 130 -2.73 -1.16 12.47
C ASP A 130 -1.35 -1.55 11.95
N ILE A 131 -1.14 -1.53 10.64
CA ILE A 131 0.18 -1.75 10.04
C ILE A 131 1.19 -0.75 10.61
N THR A 132 0.82 0.53 10.69
CA THR A 132 1.67 1.61 11.21
C THR A 132 1.98 1.43 12.69
N ARG A 133 0.96 1.16 13.50
CA ARG A 133 1.08 0.91 14.95
C ARG A 133 2.00 -0.28 15.26
N LEU A 134 1.96 -1.31 14.43
CA LEU A 134 2.79 -2.51 14.55
C LEU A 134 4.20 -2.33 13.94
N GLY A 135 4.54 -1.13 13.46
CA GLY A 135 5.85 -0.81 12.89
C GLY A 135 6.05 -1.26 11.44
N GLY A 136 4.99 -1.76 10.80
CA GLY A 136 5.00 -2.10 9.39
C GLY A 136 4.97 -0.87 8.48
N MET A 137 5.03 -1.12 7.17
CA MET A 137 4.91 -0.09 6.14
C MET A 137 3.79 -0.46 5.17
N ALA A 138 2.76 0.38 5.08
CA ALA A 138 1.62 0.21 4.20
C ALA A 138 1.88 0.84 2.83
N ILE A 139 1.86 0.04 1.76
CA ILE A 139 2.00 0.47 0.37
C ILE A 139 0.68 0.20 -0.36
N ALA A 140 0.07 1.22 -0.98
CA ALA A 140 -1.09 1.03 -1.84
C ALA A 140 -0.68 0.20 -3.06
N ALA A 141 -1.25 -1.00 -3.19
CA ALA A 141 -1.01 -1.90 -4.30
C ALA A 141 -1.84 -1.47 -5.52
N HIS A 142 -1.28 -1.66 -6.73
CA HIS A 142 -1.95 -1.44 -8.03
C HIS A 142 -3.00 -0.30 -8.05
N PRO A 143 -2.64 0.94 -7.61
CA PRO A 143 -3.61 1.98 -7.32
C PRO A 143 -4.44 2.44 -8.51
N SER A 144 -3.91 2.31 -9.73
CA SER A 144 -4.61 2.64 -10.98
C SER A 144 -5.20 1.41 -11.68
N SER A 145 -5.44 0.30 -10.94
CA SER A 145 -6.02 -0.91 -11.54
C SER A 145 -7.32 -0.61 -12.30
N PRO A 146 -7.50 -1.14 -13.52
CA PRO A 146 -8.75 -1.02 -14.26
C PRO A 146 -9.90 -1.80 -13.62
N LYS A 147 -9.60 -2.75 -12.70
CA LYS A 147 -10.61 -3.45 -11.91
C LYS A 147 -11.05 -2.60 -10.73
N PRO A 148 -12.33 -2.20 -10.62
CA PRO A 148 -12.81 -1.31 -9.55
C PRO A 148 -12.52 -1.83 -8.14
N GLN A 149 -12.63 -3.15 -7.92
CA GLN A 149 -12.40 -3.77 -6.62
C GLN A 149 -10.92 -3.80 -6.19
N LEU A 150 -9.98 -3.64 -7.12
CA LEU A 150 -8.55 -3.59 -6.86
C LEU A 150 -8.02 -2.16 -6.80
N ARG A 151 -8.72 -1.22 -7.45
CA ARG A 151 -8.31 0.18 -7.55
C ARG A 151 -8.30 0.84 -6.18
N TRP A 152 -7.21 1.57 -5.89
CA TRP A 152 -7.13 2.38 -4.68
C TRP A 152 -8.01 3.63 -4.78
N THR A 153 -8.90 3.82 -3.81
CA THR A 153 -9.84 4.95 -3.81
C THR A 153 -9.72 5.87 -2.60
N GLU A 154 -9.02 5.44 -1.53
CA GLU A 154 -8.94 6.18 -0.27
C GLU A 154 -7.59 6.90 -0.10
N TRP A 155 -7.41 7.98 -0.85
CA TRP A 155 -6.16 8.74 -0.86
C TRP A 155 -5.88 9.59 0.39
N ARG A 156 -6.87 9.77 1.27
CA ARG A 156 -6.71 10.49 2.54
C ARG A 156 -6.04 9.65 3.62
N VAL A 157 -6.03 8.34 3.46
CA VAL A 157 -5.38 7.42 4.39
C VAL A 157 -3.86 7.60 4.32
N PRO A 158 -3.15 7.65 5.47
CA PRO A 158 -1.72 7.94 5.51
C PRO A 158 -0.86 6.73 5.14
N ILE A 159 -0.98 6.24 3.92
CA ILE A 159 -0.12 5.20 3.37
C ILE A 159 1.35 5.65 3.36
N HIS A 160 2.29 4.74 3.54
CA HIS A 160 3.72 5.00 3.51
C HIS A 160 4.28 5.02 2.07
N GLY A 161 3.62 4.34 1.16
CA GLY A 161 4.03 4.27 -0.23
C GLY A 161 2.91 3.85 -1.16
N LEU A 162 3.21 3.83 -2.44
CA LEU A 162 2.34 3.32 -3.49
C LEU A 162 3.15 2.65 -4.61
N GLU A 163 2.50 1.82 -5.38
CA GLU A 163 3.04 1.33 -6.64
C GLU A 163 2.73 2.35 -7.74
N TRP A 164 3.80 2.96 -8.30
CA TRP A 164 3.60 3.89 -9.41
C TRP A 164 3.32 3.18 -10.72
N VAL A 165 3.79 1.94 -10.87
CA VAL A 165 3.51 0.99 -11.96
C VAL A 165 3.33 -0.40 -11.38
N ASN A 166 2.41 -1.21 -11.95
CA ASN A 166 2.12 -2.57 -11.52
C ASN A 166 1.88 -3.47 -12.72
N ALA A 167 2.62 -4.58 -12.81
CA ALA A 167 2.63 -5.41 -14.01
C ALA A 167 1.29 -6.09 -14.32
N ASP A 168 0.49 -6.45 -13.30
CA ASP A 168 -0.82 -7.07 -13.54
C ASP A 168 -1.85 -6.05 -14.04
N SER A 169 -1.73 -4.79 -13.64
CA SER A 169 -2.63 -3.72 -14.11
C SER A 169 -2.37 -3.32 -15.55
N GLU A 170 -1.11 -3.22 -15.96
CA GLU A 170 -0.69 -2.70 -17.26
C GLU A 170 -1.19 -3.53 -18.47
N TRP A 171 -1.32 -4.85 -18.35
CA TRP A 171 -1.84 -5.66 -19.47
C TRP A 171 -3.36 -5.62 -19.56
N ARG A 172 -4.06 -5.22 -18.51
CA ARG A 172 -5.52 -5.29 -18.41
C ARG A 172 -6.24 -4.13 -19.07
N ASP A 173 -5.60 -2.99 -19.23
CA ASP A 173 -6.14 -1.81 -19.89
C ASP A 173 -5.71 -1.71 -21.36
N GLU A 174 -4.88 -2.64 -21.81
CA GLU A 174 -4.39 -2.69 -23.17
C GLU A 174 -5.43 -3.13 -24.20
N PRO A 175 -5.49 -2.49 -25.36
CA PRO A 175 -6.37 -2.90 -26.44
C PRO A 175 -5.98 -4.26 -27.00
N LEU A 176 -6.97 -5.02 -27.47
CA LEU A 176 -6.80 -6.38 -28.00
C LEU A 176 -5.69 -6.50 -29.08
N ARG A 177 -5.48 -5.46 -29.88
CA ARG A 177 -4.41 -5.42 -30.90
C ARG A 177 -3.02 -5.48 -30.26
N THR A 178 -2.80 -4.78 -29.14
CA THR A 178 -1.54 -4.80 -28.39
C THR A 178 -1.32 -6.16 -27.77
N ILE A 179 -2.35 -6.73 -27.14
CA ILE A 179 -2.31 -8.10 -26.57
C ILE A 179 -1.97 -9.12 -27.66
N ALA A 180 -2.63 -9.05 -28.82
CA ALA A 180 -2.36 -9.97 -29.94
C ALA A 180 -0.92 -9.84 -30.46
N SER A 181 -0.40 -8.61 -30.61
CA SER A 181 0.99 -8.37 -31.03
C SER A 181 1.99 -8.87 -29.97
N THR A 182 1.62 -8.76 -28.70
CA THR A 182 2.40 -9.26 -27.57
C THR A 182 2.49 -10.78 -27.60
N LEU A 183 1.38 -11.47 -27.79
CA LEU A 183 1.36 -12.93 -27.92
C LEU A 183 2.21 -13.44 -29.12
N LEU A 184 2.22 -12.71 -30.24
CA LEU A 184 3.02 -13.06 -31.42
C LEU A 184 4.54 -12.90 -31.18
N THR A 185 4.98 -11.92 -30.40
CA THR A 185 6.40 -11.61 -30.17
C THR A 185 6.97 -12.24 -28.90
N TYR A 186 6.10 -12.61 -27.94
CA TYR A 186 6.49 -13.18 -26.66
C TYR A 186 7.40 -14.41 -26.73
N PRO A 187 7.23 -15.38 -27.64
CA PRO A 187 8.15 -16.53 -27.75
C PRO A 187 9.60 -16.16 -28.04
N PHE A 188 9.84 -15.00 -28.66
CA PHE A 188 11.15 -14.58 -29.17
C PHE A 188 11.88 -13.62 -28.20
N ARG A 189 11.17 -12.65 -27.60
CA ARG A 189 11.72 -11.60 -26.75
C ARG A 189 10.79 -11.32 -25.58
N ARG A 190 10.76 -12.23 -24.60
CA ARG A 190 9.75 -12.23 -23.53
C ARG A 190 9.73 -10.99 -22.66
N PRO A 191 10.84 -10.53 -22.05
CA PRO A 191 10.82 -9.33 -21.23
C PRO A 191 10.51 -8.06 -22.01
N GLU A 192 11.11 -7.92 -23.20
CA GLU A 192 10.92 -6.77 -24.06
C GLU A 192 9.49 -6.70 -24.61
N THR A 193 8.88 -7.85 -24.81
CA THR A 193 7.48 -7.95 -25.22
C THR A 193 6.53 -7.57 -24.08
N LEU A 194 6.84 -7.94 -22.85
CA LEU A 194 6.08 -7.48 -21.67
C LEU A 194 6.20 -5.98 -21.48
N ALA A 195 7.39 -5.42 -21.71
CA ALA A 195 7.59 -3.97 -21.63
C ALA A 195 6.71 -3.18 -22.61
N LYS A 196 6.26 -3.78 -23.74
CA LYS A 196 5.33 -3.12 -24.68
C LYS A 196 3.95 -2.84 -24.07
N LEU A 197 3.61 -3.53 -22.98
CA LEU A 197 2.36 -3.33 -22.24
C LEU A 197 2.44 -2.19 -21.23
N LEU A 198 3.63 -1.60 -21.04
CA LEU A 198 3.84 -0.53 -20.09
C LEU A 198 3.61 0.82 -20.76
N ASP A 199 2.85 1.65 -20.14
CA ASP A 199 2.75 3.06 -20.47
C ASP A 199 3.11 3.95 -19.26
N ARG A 200 2.93 5.26 -19.39
CA ARG A 200 3.14 6.19 -18.27
C ARG A 200 1.88 6.21 -17.38
N PRO A 201 1.91 5.66 -16.14
CA PRO A 201 0.76 5.66 -15.24
C PRO A 201 0.51 7.07 -14.69
N GLN A 202 -0.14 7.93 -15.48
CA GLN A 202 -0.29 9.36 -15.19
C GLN A 202 -1.05 9.61 -13.88
N GLU A 203 -2.10 8.82 -13.59
CA GLU A 203 -2.90 8.98 -12.37
C GLU A 203 -2.08 8.66 -11.13
N SER A 204 -1.37 7.52 -11.10
CA SER A 204 -0.52 7.11 -9.98
C SER A 204 0.60 8.13 -9.73
N LEU A 205 1.29 8.58 -10.78
CA LEU A 205 2.35 9.57 -10.67
C LEU A 205 1.84 10.92 -10.16
N LYS A 206 0.70 11.40 -10.69
CA LYS A 206 0.07 12.63 -10.22
C LYS A 206 -0.34 12.53 -8.74
N ARG A 207 -0.97 11.43 -8.34
CA ARG A 207 -1.34 11.21 -6.93
C ARG A 207 -0.12 11.16 -6.02
N TRP A 208 0.94 10.53 -6.49
CA TRP A 208 2.20 10.50 -5.75
C TRP A 208 2.77 11.91 -5.55
N ASP A 209 2.80 12.74 -6.59
CA ASP A 209 3.26 14.14 -6.50
C ASP A 209 2.38 14.96 -5.52
N GLU A 210 1.04 14.81 -5.57
CA GLU A 210 0.11 15.45 -4.64
C GLU A 210 0.35 15.02 -3.17
N LEU A 211 0.61 13.74 -2.94
CA LEU A 211 0.88 13.21 -1.60
C LEU A 211 2.25 13.63 -1.07
N THR A 212 3.28 13.60 -1.91
CA THR A 212 4.65 13.96 -1.50
C THR A 212 4.81 15.45 -1.20
N ALA A 213 3.97 16.31 -1.78
CA ALA A 213 3.90 17.72 -1.40
C ALA A 213 3.43 17.92 0.06
N GLN A 214 2.71 16.97 0.63
CA GLN A 214 2.18 17.05 2.00
C GLN A 214 3.00 16.27 3.01
N ARG A 215 3.50 15.08 2.64
CA ARG A 215 4.20 14.14 3.52
C ARG A 215 5.16 13.24 2.74
N ARG A 216 5.96 12.46 3.44
CA ARG A 216 6.79 11.44 2.78
C ARG A 216 5.91 10.29 2.28
N VAL A 217 6.04 9.96 1.00
CA VAL A 217 5.42 8.79 0.38
C VAL A 217 6.41 8.18 -0.61
N VAL A 218 6.70 6.91 -0.43
CA VAL A 218 7.63 6.16 -1.30
C VAL A 218 6.89 5.62 -2.52
N ALA A 219 7.50 5.66 -3.69
CA ALA A 219 7.00 4.95 -4.86
C ALA A 219 7.92 3.78 -5.24
N VAL A 220 7.30 2.66 -5.60
CA VAL A 220 7.98 1.45 -6.07
C VAL A 220 7.29 0.91 -7.32
N ALA A 221 7.98 0.07 -8.09
CA ALA A 221 7.35 -0.73 -9.14
C ALA A 221 6.92 -2.07 -8.56
N GLY A 222 5.63 -2.40 -8.64
CA GLY A 222 5.03 -3.65 -8.17
C GLY A 222 5.06 -4.73 -9.25
N ALA A 223 5.70 -5.86 -8.97
CA ALA A 223 5.77 -6.96 -9.92
C ALA A 223 4.42 -7.69 -10.07
N ASP A 224 3.66 -7.76 -9.00
CA ASP A 224 2.36 -8.44 -8.91
C ASP A 224 2.38 -9.80 -9.63
N ALA A 225 3.47 -10.54 -9.32
CA ALA A 225 3.88 -11.68 -10.10
C ALA A 225 3.19 -12.96 -9.61
N HIS A 226 2.28 -13.49 -10.43
CA HIS A 226 1.54 -14.73 -10.18
C HIS A 226 2.06 -15.90 -11.04
N ALA A 227 2.80 -15.60 -12.11
CA ALA A 227 3.19 -16.52 -13.20
C ALA A 227 1.99 -17.22 -13.85
N ARG A 228 0.86 -16.52 -14.01
CA ARG A 228 -0.36 -17.00 -14.66
C ARG A 228 -1.20 -15.84 -15.18
N ILE A 229 -1.99 -16.12 -16.21
CA ILE A 229 -3.09 -15.26 -16.68
C ILE A 229 -4.39 -16.07 -16.54
N PRO A 230 -5.36 -15.65 -15.70
CA PRO A 230 -6.65 -16.31 -15.63
C PRO A 230 -7.42 -16.11 -16.94
N LEU A 231 -7.94 -17.21 -17.51
CA LEU A 231 -8.73 -17.19 -18.77
C LEU A 231 -10.22 -16.98 -18.54
N THR A 232 -10.70 -17.15 -17.31
CA THR A 232 -12.10 -16.95 -16.94
C THR A 232 -12.21 -15.89 -15.85
N SER A 233 -13.09 -14.92 -16.08
CA SER A 233 -13.44 -13.88 -15.09
C SER A 233 -14.68 -14.24 -14.26
N VAL A 234 -15.18 -15.49 -14.38
CA VAL A 234 -16.41 -15.94 -13.72
C VAL A 234 -16.04 -16.71 -12.46
N GLY A 235 -16.31 -16.13 -11.29
CA GLY A 235 -16.11 -16.77 -10.00
C GLY A 235 -15.17 -16.01 -9.06
N ASP A 236 -14.74 -16.69 -8.03
CA ASP A 236 -13.74 -16.22 -7.08
C ASP A 236 -12.49 -15.73 -7.82
N PRO A 237 -11.98 -14.50 -7.54
CA PRO A 237 -10.73 -14.01 -8.11
C PRO A 237 -9.53 -14.92 -7.83
N TYR A 238 -9.64 -15.81 -6.84
CA TYR A 238 -8.66 -16.83 -6.49
C TYR A 238 -8.88 -18.20 -7.17
N ASP A 239 -9.91 -18.33 -8.04
CA ASP A 239 -10.16 -19.58 -8.77
C ASP A 239 -9.15 -19.78 -9.90
N ASN A 240 -8.25 -20.75 -9.71
CA ASN A 240 -7.11 -21.06 -10.57
C ASN A 240 -7.38 -22.13 -11.64
N ARG A 241 -8.60 -22.62 -11.78
CA ARG A 241 -8.90 -23.82 -12.56
C ARG A 241 -8.57 -23.73 -14.05
N ILE A 242 -8.62 -22.53 -14.64
CA ILE A 242 -8.27 -22.33 -16.05
C ILE A 242 -7.39 -21.10 -16.18
N SER A 243 -6.08 -21.30 -16.29
CA SER A 243 -5.11 -20.21 -16.47
C SER A 243 -4.00 -20.62 -17.43
N LEU A 244 -3.42 -19.64 -18.13
CA LEU A 244 -2.19 -19.82 -18.90
C LEU A 244 -0.98 -19.58 -17.95
N PRO A 245 0.05 -20.44 -17.95
CA PRO A 245 1.25 -20.26 -17.11
C PRO A 245 2.19 -19.19 -17.70
N LEU A 246 1.67 -18.02 -18.00
CA LEU A 246 2.35 -16.89 -18.63
C LEU A 246 1.88 -15.59 -17.96
N PRO A 247 2.75 -14.55 -17.87
CA PRO A 247 4.20 -14.64 -18.00
C PRO A 247 4.82 -15.34 -16.80
N GLY A 248 5.97 -16.04 -16.96
CA GLY A 248 6.67 -16.64 -15.84
C GLY A 248 7.35 -15.58 -14.97
N TYR A 249 7.69 -15.91 -13.71
CA TYR A 249 8.36 -15.00 -12.77
C TYR A 249 9.64 -14.37 -13.34
N GLU A 250 10.52 -15.17 -13.94
CA GLU A 250 11.78 -14.67 -14.51
C GLU A 250 11.54 -13.57 -15.56
N GLN A 251 10.51 -13.71 -16.40
CA GLN A 251 10.20 -12.74 -17.44
C GLN A 251 9.75 -11.42 -16.84
N ILE A 252 8.91 -11.45 -15.80
CA ILE A 252 8.47 -10.25 -15.07
C ILE A 252 9.68 -9.58 -14.41
N PHE A 253 10.53 -10.35 -13.70
CA PHE A 253 11.73 -9.84 -13.02
C PHE A 253 12.80 -9.26 -13.98
N ARG A 254 12.80 -9.69 -15.25
CA ARG A 254 13.64 -9.09 -16.30
C ARG A 254 12.96 -7.90 -16.99
N THR A 255 11.66 -7.68 -16.78
CA THR A 255 10.94 -6.54 -17.36
C THR A 255 11.25 -5.27 -16.60
N PHE A 256 11.13 -5.31 -15.27
CA PHE A 256 11.50 -4.19 -14.41
C PHE A 256 11.90 -4.67 -13.00
N SER A 257 12.59 -3.81 -12.28
CA SER A 257 13.01 -4.05 -10.90
C SER A 257 13.03 -2.77 -10.08
N ILE A 258 13.17 -2.93 -8.76
CA ILE A 258 13.56 -1.85 -7.86
C ILE A 258 15.03 -1.99 -7.50
N ALA A 259 15.69 -0.86 -7.26
CA ALA A 259 17.12 -0.80 -7.00
C ALA A 259 17.43 0.08 -5.78
N LEU A 260 18.31 -0.39 -4.91
CA LEU A 260 18.70 0.24 -3.65
C LEU A 260 20.14 0.74 -3.76
N PRO A 261 20.36 2.03 -4.08
CA PRO A 261 21.69 2.59 -4.21
C PRO A 261 22.39 2.67 -2.84
N GLY A 262 23.68 2.34 -2.81
CA GLY A 262 24.51 2.41 -1.61
C GLY A 262 24.26 1.31 -0.57
N VAL A 263 23.29 0.42 -0.78
CA VAL A 263 23.04 -0.73 0.08
C VAL A 263 24.08 -1.82 -0.14
N VAL A 264 24.45 -2.51 0.93
CA VAL A 264 25.35 -3.66 0.95
C VAL A 264 24.68 -4.78 1.73
N LEU A 265 24.57 -5.95 1.14
CA LEU A 265 24.13 -7.16 1.82
C LEU A 265 25.36 -7.89 2.37
N ALA A 266 25.32 -8.22 3.66
CA ALA A 266 26.43 -8.84 4.38
C ALA A 266 26.39 -10.39 4.33
N GLY A 267 25.28 -10.97 3.86
CA GLY A 267 25.06 -12.43 3.80
C GLY A 267 24.36 -13.00 5.03
N GLU A 268 23.93 -12.16 5.99
CA GLU A 268 23.08 -12.55 7.12
C GLU A 268 21.65 -12.13 6.81
N ALA A 269 20.76 -13.12 6.61
CA ALA A 269 19.46 -12.88 5.99
C ALA A 269 18.56 -11.93 6.77
N THR A 270 18.51 -12.04 8.10
CA THR A 270 17.64 -11.18 8.93
C THR A 270 18.14 -9.73 8.95
N SER A 271 19.44 -9.54 9.12
CA SER A 271 20.06 -8.21 9.07
C SER A 271 19.89 -7.58 7.70
N ASP A 272 20.14 -8.35 6.64
CA ASP A 272 20.03 -7.88 5.26
C ASP A 272 18.58 -7.55 4.89
N ALA A 273 17.60 -8.31 5.38
CA ALA A 273 16.18 -7.99 5.22
C ALA A 273 15.82 -6.65 5.87
N ASN A 274 16.31 -6.40 7.08
CA ASN A 274 16.09 -5.13 7.77
C ASN A 274 16.72 -3.95 6.98
N VAL A 275 17.93 -4.15 6.43
CA VAL A 275 18.60 -3.14 5.58
C VAL A 275 17.79 -2.84 4.32
N VAL A 276 17.25 -3.88 3.66
CA VAL A 276 16.38 -3.72 2.47
C VAL A 276 15.10 -2.97 2.82
N LEU A 277 14.38 -3.41 3.86
CA LEU A 277 13.11 -2.80 4.27
C LEU A 277 13.31 -1.35 4.73
N GLU A 278 14.39 -1.05 5.44
CA GLU A 278 14.70 0.31 5.89
C GLU A 278 15.10 1.21 4.71
N ALA A 279 15.83 0.70 3.72
CA ALA A 279 16.14 1.47 2.52
C ALA A 279 14.87 1.84 1.75
N ILE A 280 13.91 0.92 1.62
CA ILE A 280 12.62 1.19 1.01
C ILE A 280 11.83 2.20 1.86
N ARG A 281 11.74 2.01 3.18
CA ARG A 281 11.05 2.91 4.11
C ARG A 281 11.54 4.35 4.01
N ARG A 282 12.85 4.53 3.86
CA ARG A 282 13.48 5.85 3.70
C ARG A 282 13.36 6.44 2.30
N GLY A 283 12.80 5.71 1.33
CA GLY A 283 12.75 6.16 -0.05
C GLY A 283 14.12 6.12 -0.77
N ARG A 284 15.10 5.38 -0.23
CA ARG A 284 16.39 5.12 -0.91
C ARG A 284 16.24 4.00 -1.93
N VAL A 285 15.30 4.19 -2.83
CA VAL A 285 14.90 3.21 -3.85
C VAL A 285 14.51 3.93 -5.13
N TYR A 286 14.89 3.38 -6.27
CA TYR A 286 14.36 3.79 -7.58
C TYR A 286 13.90 2.55 -8.34
N SER A 287 13.03 2.76 -9.32
CA SER A 287 12.55 1.70 -10.22
C SER A 287 13.17 1.85 -11.60
N SER A 288 13.42 0.75 -12.29
CA SER A 288 13.92 0.74 -13.67
C SER A 288 13.19 -0.28 -14.53
N ILE A 289 12.87 0.08 -15.78
CA ILE A 289 12.33 -0.84 -16.79
C ILE A 289 13.51 -1.53 -17.49
N ASP A 290 13.94 -2.62 -16.89
CA ASP A 290 15.18 -3.34 -17.27
C ASP A 290 15.10 -3.95 -18.67
N ALA A 291 13.89 -4.25 -19.16
CA ALA A 291 13.68 -4.75 -20.51
C ALA A 291 14.01 -3.73 -21.61
N LEU A 292 14.07 -2.45 -21.31
CA LEU A 292 14.56 -1.42 -22.23
C LEU A 292 16.08 -1.36 -22.22
N ALA A 293 16.66 -1.25 -21.03
CA ALA A 293 18.10 -1.23 -20.82
C ALA A 293 18.43 -1.54 -19.35
N GLY A 294 19.50 -2.33 -19.11
CA GLY A 294 19.87 -2.67 -17.75
C GLY A 294 21.23 -3.36 -17.59
N PRO A 295 21.68 -3.50 -16.34
CA PRO A 295 21.12 -2.89 -15.14
C PRO A 295 21.36 -1.37 -15.07
N ALA A 296 20.32 -0.62 -14.69
CA ALA A 296 20.45 0.82 -14.49
C ALA A 296 21.17 1.11 -13.16
N ALA A 297 22.08 2.10 -13.18
CA ALA A 297 22.70 2.66 -11.99
C ALA A 297 22.40 4.15 -11.92
N LEU A 298 21.91 4.61 -10.76
CA LEU A 298 21.53 6.00 -10.51
C LEU A 298 22.08 6.47 -9.17
N SER A 299 22.67 7.67 -9.16
CA SER A 299 22.92 8.49 -7.97
C SER A 299 22.18 9.79 -8.12
N PHE A 300 21.38 10.13 -7.12
CA PHE A 300 20.66 11.39 -7.04
C PHE A 300 20.88 12.00 -5.66
N SER A 301 21.48 13.19 -5.64
CA SER A 301 21.85 13.92 -4.43
C SER A 301 21.67 15.42 -4.60
N ALA A 302 21.61 16.14 -3.47
CA ALA A 302 21.66 17.59 -3.44
C ALA A 302 22.68 18.04 -2.38
N SER A 303 23.41 19.10 -2.66
CA SER A 303 24.41 19.67 -1.73
C SER A 303 24.39 21.19 -1.78
N GLY A 304 24.64 21.81 -0.62
CA GLY A 304 24.73 23.28 -0.48
C GLY A 304 24.66 23.69 0.99
N GLY A 305 25.18 24.87 1.33
CA GLY A 305 25.16 25.39 2.71
C GLY A 305 25.85 24.52 3.76
N GLY A 306 26.71 23.58 3.35
CA GLY A 306 27.38 22.62 4.24
C GLY A 306 26.64 21.29 4.40
N ASP A 307 25.40 21.18 3.89
CA ASP A 307 24.58 19.98 3.92
C ASP A 307 24.74 19.17 2.62
N SER A 308 24.63 17.84 2.71
CA SER A 308 24.56 16.93 1.57
C SER A 308 23.55 15.84 1.87
N VAL A 309 22.60 15.67 0.98
CA VAL A 309 21.50 14.72 1.11
C VAL A 309 21.36 13.88 -0.15
N ALA A 310 20.87 12.66 0.01
CA ALA A 310 20.59 11.72 -1.06
C ALA A 310 19.08 11.50 -1.23
N MET A 311 18.72 10.76 -2.28
CA MET A 311 17.36 10.31 -2.54
C MET A 311 16.70 9.74 -1.28
N GLY A 312 15.47 10.15 -1.00
CA GLY A 312 14.68 9.78 0.19
C GLY A 312 14.89 10.69 1.40
N GLU A 313 15.84 11.64 1.37
CA GLU A 313 16.17 12.47 2.53
C GLU A 313 15.55 13.87 2.44
N ASP A 314 15.48 14.52 3.62
CA ASP A 314 15.05 15.91 3.77
C ASP A 314 16.26 16.82 3.95
N VAL A 315 16.16 18.03 3.45
CA VAL A 315 17.09 19.12 3.74
C VAL A 315 16.31 20.41 3.96
N ILE A 316 16.71 21.20 4.97
CA ILE A 316 16.17 22.55 5.17
C ILE A 316 16.96 23.48 4.28
N GLY A 317 16.26 24.16 3.36
CA GLY A 317 16.86 25.11 2.42
C GLY A 317 17.39 26.35 3.14
N LYS A 318 18.69 26.39 3.41
CA LYS A 318 19.39 27.58 3.99
C LYS A 318 20.10 28.44 2.93
N GLY A 319 19.81 28.19 1.67
CA GLY A 319 20.43 28.84 0.51
C GLY A 319 20.38 27.95 -0.72
N PRO A 320 21.14 28.28 -1.78
CA PRO A 320 21.15 27.47 -2.99
C PRO A 320 21.64 26.05 -2.73
N LEU A 321 20.87 25.08 -3.22
CA LEU A 321 21.22 23.67 -3.29
C LEU A 321 21.55 23.32 -4.73
N THR A 322 22.59 22.53 -4.94
CA THR A 322 22.94 21.96 -6.25
C THR A 322 22.55 20.50 -6.27
N PHE A 323 21.53 20.18 -7.06
CA PHE A 323 21.12 18.82 -7.37
C PHE A 323 22.10 18.21 -8.39
N GLN A 324 22.54 16.99 -8.12
CA GLN A 324 23.39 16.21 -9.00
C GLN A 324 22.74 14.86 -9.30
N VAL A 325 22.58 14.58 -10.59
CA VAL A 325 22.17 13.28 -11.10
C VAL A 325 23.32 12.66 -11.86
N ARG A 326 23.66 11.43 -11.54
CA ARG A 326 24.64 10.63 -12.28
C ARG A 326 24.08 9.25 -12.53
N SER A 327 24.28 8.73 -13.74
CA SER A 327 23.79 7.41 -14.11
C SER A 327 24.77 6.74 -15.09
N ASN A 328 24.50 5.47 -15.41
CA ASN A 328 25.17 4.76 -16.50
C ASN A 328 24.38 4.81 -17.81
N ALA A 329 23.48 5.80 -17.94
CA ALA A 329 22.71 6.00 -19.16
C ALA A 329 23.62 6.33 -20.35
N PRO A 330 23.37 5.74 -21.52
CA PRO A 330 24.07 6.13 -22.75
C PRO A 330 23.55 7.47 -23.31
N ASP A 331 24.27 7.99 -24.29
CA ASP A 331 23.80 9.15 -25.06
C ASP A 331 22.44 8.89 -25.67
N GLY A 332 21.61 9.94 -25.74
CA GLY A 332 20.23 9.88 -26.26
C GLY A 332 19.16 9.63 -25.22
N VAL A 333 19.53 9.21 -23.99
CA VAL A 333 18.58 9.17 -22.86
C VAL A 333 18.32 10.60 -22.38
N THR A 334 17.05 10.93 -22.14
CA THR A 334 16.68 12.21 -21.54
C THR A 334 16.58 12.06 -20.02
N VAL A 335 17.30 12.89 -19.29
CA VAL A 335 17.25 12.98 -17.82
C VAL A 335 16.49 14.23 -17.44
N SER A 336 15.43 14.11 -16.66
CA SER A 336 14.63 15.23 -16.18
C SER A 336 14.63 15.28 -14.65
N LEU A 337 14.97 16.44 -14.09
CA LEU A 337 14.68 16.77 -12.70
C LEU A 337 13.31 17.43 -12.64
N LEU A 338 12.43 16.85 -11.86
CA LEU A 338 11.07 17.36 -11.65
C LEU A 338 10.96 17.96 -10.25
N ARG A 339 10.23 19.07 -10.13
CA ARG A 339 9.75 19.61 -8.86
C ARG A 339 8.24 19.48 -8.83
N GLU A 340 7.71 18.77 -7.84
CA GLU A 340 6.26 18.53 -7.69
C GLU A 340 5.61 18.01 -8.99
N GLY A 341 6.29 17.05 -9.64
CA GLY A 341 5.84 16.44 -10.90
C GLY A 341 6.13 17.26 -12.18
N HIS A 342 6.60 18.50 -12.08
CA HIS A 342 6.86 19.37 -13.24
C HIS A 342 8.37 19.47 -13.54
N PRO A 343 8.81 19.24 -14.80
CA PRO A 343 10.21 19.36 -15.16
C PRO A 343 10.76 20.78 -14.93
N VAL A 344 11.83 20.89 -14.13
CA VAL A 344 12.55 22.16 -13.89
C VAL A 344 13.90 22.19 -14.61
N LYS A 345 14.45 21.04 -14.93
CA LYS A 345 15.68 20.91 -15.73
C LYS A 345 15.66 19.60 -16.50
N THR A 346 16.12 19.64 -17.73
CA THR A 346 16.28 18.46 -18.59
C THR A 346 17.67 18.49 -19.24
N ALA A 347 18.29 17.33 -19.36
CA ALA A 347 19.57 17.12 -20.02
C ALA A 347 19.55 15.82 -20.83
N SER A 348 20.46 15.68 -21.78
CA SER A 348 20.67 14.43 -22.52
C SER A 348 21.91 13.69 -21.97
N GLY A 349 21.83 12.39 -21.88
CA GLY A 349 22.94 11.52 -21.45
C GLY A 349 22.86 11.08 -19.99
N SER A 350 24.02 10.98 -19.35
CA SER A 350 24.16 10.32 -18.03
C SER A 350 24.21 11.25 -16.82
N GLN A 351 24.20 12.57 -17.03
CA GLN A 351 24.41 13.55 -15.97
C GLN A 351 23.47 14.74 -16.11
N LEU A 352 23.05 15.28 -14.96
CA LEU A 352 22.33 16.53 -14.87
C LEU A 352 22.75 17.26 -13.60
N GLU A 353 22.97 18.57 -13.72
CA GLU A 353 23.20 19.47 -12.59
C GLU A 353 22.22 20.64 -12.65
N TYR A 354 21.69 21.00 -11.47
CA TYR A 354 20.75 22.12 -11.35
C TYR A 354 20.84 22.74 -9.96
N SER A 355 21.01 24.06 -9.90
CA SER A 355 21.08 24.82 -8.66
C SER A 355 19.83 25.67 -8.48
N THR A 356 19.24 25.63 -7.28
CA THR A 356 18.08 26.43 -6.92
C THR A 356 18.01 26.65 -5.42
N SER A 357 17.31 27.71 -5.00
CA SER A 357 16.93 27.96 -3.60
C SER A 357 15.46 27.63 -3.32
N ASP A 358 14.73 27.17 -4.32
CA ASP A 358 13.29 26.91 -4.19
C ASP A 358 13.02 25.68 -3.33
N PRO A 359 12.18 25.77 -2.29
CA PRO A 359 11.69 24.59 -1.59
C PRO A 359 10.78 23.76 -2.50
N GLY A 360 10.62 22.49 -2.18
CA GLY A 360 9.74 21.59 -2.92
C GLY A 360 10.24 20.14 -2.91
N VAL A 361 9.52 19.29 -3.61
CA VAL A 361 9.79 17.85 -3.72
C VAL A 361 10.44 17.58 -5.08
N TYR A 362 11.69 17.14 -5.07
CA TYR A 362 12.48 16.95 -6.28
C TYR A 362 12.72 15.48 -6.54
N ARG A 363 12.38 14.98 -7.75
CA ARG A 363 12.66 13.62 -8.20
C ARG A 363 13.19 13.57 -9.61
N VAL A 364 13.77 12.45 -9.99
CA VAL A 364 14.36 12.24 -11.32
C VAL A 364 13.52 11.24 -12.10
N GLU A 365 13.23 11.59 -13.33
CA GLU A 365 12.76 10.65 -14.35
C GLU A 365 13.76 10.58 -15.49
N MET A 366 14.00 9.39 -16.02
CA MET A 366 14.82 9.18 -17.19
C MET A 366 13.98 8.54 -18.29
N GLN A 367 14.02 9.13 -19.48
CA GLN A 367 13.25 8.66 -20.62
C GLN A 367 14.15 7.95 -21.63
N TRP A 368 13.85 6.68 -21.89
CA TRP A 368 14.53 5.90 -22.92
C TRP A 368 14.01 6.26 -24.31
N PRO A 369 14.87 6.45 -25.32
CA PRO A 369 14.44 6.68 -26.70
C PRO A 369 13.62 5.52 -27.23
N GLY A 370 12.39 5.80 -27.70
CA GLY A 370 11.48 4.75 -28.19
C GLY A 370 10.90 3.84 -27.10
N ALA A 371 10.86 4.30 -25.84
CA ALA A 371 10.10 3.61 -24.79
C ALA A 371 8.63 3.45 -25.20
N PRO A 372 7.98 2.33 -24.85
CA PRO A 372 6.58 2.08 -25.20
C PRO A 372 5.62 2.97 -24.41
N GLY A 373 4.35 2.97 -24.86
CA GLY A 373 3.26 3.72 -24.24
C GLY A 373 3.02 5.10 -24.85
N GLU A 374 1.81 5.63 -24.64
CA GLU A 374 1.39 6.98 -25.04
C GLU A 374 0.63 7.66 -23.90
N PRO A 375 1.33 8.47 -23.07
CA PRO A 375 2.76 8.83 -23.11
C PRO A 375 3.69 7.67 -22.77
N PRO A 376 4.96 7.73 -23.23
CA PRO A 376 5.88 6.63 -23.02
C PRO A 376 6.24 6.44 -21.54
N VAL A 377 6.39 5.17 -21.12
CA VAL A 377 6.80 4.81 -19.76
C VAL A 377 8.21 5.36 -19.47
N PRO A 378 8.44 5.97 -18.29
CA PRO A 378 9.78 6.36 -17.87
C PRO A 378 10.67 5.11 -17.70
N TRP A 379 11.91 5.17 -18.20
CA TRP A 379 12.88 4.10 -18.01
C TRP A 379 13.32 3.95 -16.55
N VAL A 380 13.59 5.09 -15.89
CA VAL A 380 13.99 5.14 -14.48
C VAL A 380 13.15 6.20 -13.76
N VAL A 381 12.64 5.85 -12.58
CA VAL A 381 11.92 6.77 -11.68
C VAL A 381 12.57 6.70 -10.30
N SER A 382 13.13 7.82 -9.82
CA SER A 382 13.67 7.93 -8.47
C SER A 382 12.61 8.30 -7.46
N ASN A 383 12.82 7.94 -6.19
CA ASN A 383 12.16 8.62 -5.09
C ASN A 383 12.75 10.03 -4.89
N PRO A 384 12.03 10.93 -4.20
CA PRO A 384 12.41 12.33 -4.15
C PRO A 384 13.44 12.67 -3.07
N ILE A 385 14.07 13.84 -3.24
CA ILE A 385 14.68 14.64 -2.18
C ILE A 385 13.68 15.74 -1.82
N TYR A 386 13.49 15.98 -0.52
CA TYR A 386 12.57 16.99 -0.01
C TYR A 386 13.34 18.22 0.47
N VAL A 387 13.15 19.35 -0.19
CA VAL A 387 13.70 20.66 0.22
C VAL A 387 12.63 21.40 0.99
N LEU A 388 12.84 21.54 2.29
CA LEU A 388 11.88 22.14 3.22
C LEU A 388 12.23 23.61 3.47
N ASP A 389 11.24 24.46 3.61
CA ASP A 389 11.35 25.85 4.04
C ASP A 389 11.50 26.01 5.56
N GLY A 390 11.31 24.92 6.31
CA GLY A 390 11.43 24.82 7.77
C GLY A 390 11.39 23.37 8.22
N PRO A 391 11.54 23.10 9.52
CA PRO A 391 11.41 21.74 10.05
C PRO A 391 10.09 21.14 9.60
N ARG A 392 10.13 19.94 9.04
CA ARG A 392 8.90 19.21 8.73
C ARG A 392 8.10 19.15 10.05
N ARG A 393 6.90 19.68 10.03
CA ARG A 393 5.97 19.33 11.10
C ARG A 393 5.96 17.81 11.10
N THR A 394 6.47 17.22 12.17
CA THR A 394 6.35 15.79 12.36
C THR A 394 4.89 15.48 12.16
N ASP A 395 4.57 14.84 11.04
CA ASP A 395 3.32 14.11 10.87
C ASP A 395 3.40 12.89 11.79
N GLN A 396 3.58 13.16 13.07
CA GLN A 396 2.88 12.39 14.03
C GLN A 396 1.41 12.61 13.63
N ILE A 397 0.76 11.56 13.23
CA ILE A 397 -0.61 11.29 13.62
C ILE A 397 -0.60 11.02 15.15
N SER A 398 0.12 11.80 15.90
CA SER A 398 -0.32 12.42 17.11
C SER A 398 -1.29 13.47 16.56
N GLU A 399 -2.56 13.14 16.46
CA GLU A 399 -3.54 14.13 16.82
C GLU A 399 -2.89 14.82 18.01
N SER A 400 -2.38 16.04 17.81
CA SER A 400 -1.96 16.88 18.93
C SER A 400 -3.19 16.76 19.82
N ILE A 401 -3.01 16.16 21.01
CA ILE A 401 -4.07 16.10 22.00
C ILE A 401 -4.26 17.56 22.38
N VAL A 402 -4.99 18.27 21.52
CA VAL A 402 -5.52 19.58 21.86
C VAL A 402 -6.54 19.24 22.91
N LEU A 403 -6.12 19.38 24.17
CA LEU A 403 -7.03 19.18 25.29
C LEU A 403 -8.25 20.06 25.02
N PRO A 404 -9.45 19.49 25.02
CA PRO A 404 -10.66 20.23 24.76
C PRO A 404 -10.77 21.37 25.80
N LYS A 405 -11.20 22.54 25.35
CA LYS A 405 -11.38 23.71 26.22
C LYS A 405 -12.47 23.47 27.26
N GLU A 406 -13.48 22.70 26.90
CA GLU A 406 -14.59 22.28 27.76
C GLU A 406 -14.84 20.79 27.56
N VAL A 407 -15.17 20.10 28.66
CA VAL A 407 -15.42 18.66 28.66
C VAL A 407 -16.71 18.39 29.42
N ASP A 408 -17.64 17.68 28.78
CA ASP A 408 -18.84 17.15 29.40
C ASP A 408 -18.65 15.66 29.71
N VAL A 409 -18.60 15.33 31.00
CA VAL A 409 -18.35 13.97 31.48
C VAL A 409 -19.64 13.15 31.37
N ARG A 410 -19.60 12.05 30.63
CA ARG A 410 -20.71 11.10 30.46
C ARG A 410 -20.58 9.89 31.36
N TYR A 411 -19.36 9.54 31.72
CA TYR A 411 -19.07 8.53 32.73
C TYR A 411 -17.65 8.74 33.30
N SER A 412 -17.50 8.75 34.58
CA SER A 412 -16.23 8.68 35.28
C SER A 412 -16.33 7.93 36.62
N ASN A 413 -17.54 7.82 37.18
CA ASN A 413 -17.80 7.14 38.44
C ASN A 413 -19.30 6.96 38.67
N GLY A 414 -19.68 5.97 39.46
CA GLY A 414 -21.07 5.74 39.91
C GLY A 414 -21.90 4.82 39.02
N PRO A 415 -23.22 4.91 39.11
CA PRO A 415 -24.11 3.98 38.38
C PRO A 415 -24.15 4.29 36.87
N ALA A 416 -24.34 3.27 36.05
CA ALA A 416 -24.43 3.36 34.60
C ALA A 416 -25.89 3.58 34.11
N THR A 417 -26.57 4.60 34.61
CA THR A 417 -28.03 4.80 34.36
C THR A 417 -28.37 5.13 32.91
N ASP A 418 -27.46 5.81 32.18
CA ASP A 418 -27.66 6.19 30.79
C ASP A 418 -27.13 5.16 29.81
N TRP A 419 -26.69 4.01 30.33
CA TRP A 419 -26.07 2.95 29.56
C TRP A 419 -26.93 1.69 29.51
N HIS A 420 -26.98 1.05 28.35
CA HIS A 420 -27.67 -0.22 28.16
C HIS A 420 -26.96 -1.12 27.16
N ILE A 421 -27.32 -2.43 27.21
CA ILE A 421 -26.76 -3.43 26.31
C ILE A 421 -27.71 -3.65 25.14
N GLU A 422 -27.13 -3.72 23.93
CA GLU A 422 -27.79 -4.24 22.75
C GLU A 422 -26.99 -5.42 22.19
N ASN A 423 -27.64 -6.44 21.69
CA ASN A 423 -26.96 -7.58 21.08
C ASN A 423 -27.84 -8.27 20.03
N SER A 424 -27.20 -8.90 19.07
CA SER A 424 -27.86 -9.77 18.10
C SER A 424 -28.49 -11.00 18.80
N PRO A 425 -29.48 -11.68 18.19
CA PRO A 425 -30.31 -12.69 18.88
C PRO A 425 -29.53 -13.85 19.53
N ARG A 426 -28.38 -14.25 18.97
CA ARG A 426 -27.57 -15.35 19.49
C ARG A 426 -26.37 -14.90 20.32
N SER A 427 -26.07 -13.60 20.28
CA SER A 427 -25.00 -12.99 21.08
C SER A 427 -25.48 -12.64 22.48
N ARG A 428 -24.58 -12.52 23.43
CA ARG A 428 -24.87 -12.17 24.82
C ARG A 428 -23.94 -11.08 25.31
N GLY A 429 -24.52 -10.04 25.91
CA GLY A 429 -23.82 -8.96 26.57
C GLY A 429 -24.26 -8.83 28.04
N ALA A 430 -23.34 -8.44 28.92
CA ALA A 430 -23.63 -8.06 30.30
C ALA A 430 -22.81 -6.83 30.66
N LEU A 431 -23.44 -5.86 31.33
CA LEU A 431 -22.80 -4.66 31.83
C LEU A 431 -22.67 -4.76 33.35
N ASP A 432 -21.47 -4.61 33.86
CA ASP A 432 -21.15 -4.47 35.27
C ASP A 432 -20.48 -3.10 35.51
N VAL A 433 -20.64 -2.55 36.70
CA VAL A 433 -19.86 -1.45 37.22
C VAL A 433 -18.86 -2.03 38.20
N VAL A 434 -17.56 -1.90 37.90
CA VAL A 434 -16.50 -2.53 38.69
C VAL A 434 -15.51 -1.48 39.22
N PRO A 435 -14.81 -1.74 40.35
CA PRO A 435 -13.81 -0.82 40.88
C PRO A 435 -12.69 -0.53 39.88
N SER A 436 -12.19 0.72 39.85
CA SER A 436 -10.99 1.17 39.13
C SER A 436 -10.09 2.04 40.02
N ILE A 437 -8.92 2.43 39.51
CA ILE A 437 -8.00 3.32 40.22
C ILE A 437 -8.57 4.74 40.22
N GLY A 438 -9.32 5.12 41.21
CA GLY A 438 -9.93 6.45 41.32
C GLY A 438 -11.45 6.47 41.28
N GLY A 439 -12.09 5.30 41.20
CA GLY A 439 -13.55 5.23 41.16
C GLY A 439 -14.08 3.90 40.68
N THR A 440 -14.94 3.96 39.68
CA THR A 440 -15.52 2.78 39.02
C THR A 440 -15.38 2.89 37.50
N GLN A 441 -15.38 1.76 36.83
CA GLN A 441 -15.37 1.65 35.38
C GLN A 441 -16.48 0.72 34.89
N LEU A 442 -16.92 0.91 33.65
CA LEU A 442 -17.88 0.06 32.98
C LEU A 442 -17.18 -1.20 32.47
N LEU A 443 -17.73 -2.37 32.73
CA LEU A 443 -17.25 -3.64 32.21
C LEU A 443 -18.34 -4.27 31.35
N LEU A 444 -18.11 -4.28 30.04
CA LEU A 444 -18.89 -5.08 29.09
C LEU A 444 -18.29 -6.48 28.98
N ARG A 445 -19.03 -7.50 29.39
CA ARG A 445 -18.72 -8.90 29.03
C ARG A 445 -19.54 -9.29 27.83
N TYR A 446 -18.89 -9.88 26.83
CA TYR A 446 -19.55 -10.25 25.58
C TYR A 446 -19.25 -11.69 25.17
N ALA A 447 -20.19 -12.29 24.45
CA ALA A 447 -20.01 -13.54 23.72
C ALA A 447 -20.77 -13.42 22.39
N LEU A 448 -20.05 -13.51 21.27
CA LEU A 448 -20.63 -13.46 19.94
C LEU A 448 -21.15 -14.83 19.56
N GLY A 449 -22.44 -14.94 19.24
CA GLY A 449 -23.12 -16.17 18.83
C GLY A 449 -23.65 -16.08 17.40
N GLY A 450 -23.83 -17.22 16.77
CA GLY A 450 -24.33 -17.29 15.39
C GLY A 450 -23.24 -17.56 14.36
N THR A 451 -23.52 -17.21 13.11
CA THR A 451 -22.61 -17.30 11.98
C THR A 451 -22.20 -15.89 11.52
N GLN A 452 -21.13 -15.78 10.72
CA GLN A 452 -20.68 -14.49 10.21
C GLN A 452 -21.75 -13.79 9.34
N ASP A 453 -22.49 -14.56 8.55
CA ASP A 453 -23.57 -14.05 7.68
C ASP A 453 -24.75 -13.45 8.47
N GLU A 454 -24.91 -13.82 9.73
CA GLU A 454 -25.95 -13.25 10.62
C GLU A 454 -25.53 -11.92 11.24
N GLY A 455 -24.28 -11.49 11.05
CA GLY A 455 -23.74 -10.22 11.58
C GLY A 455 -23.81 -10.15 13.11
N PRO A 456 -23.25 -11.14 13.87
CA PRO A 456 -23.35 -11.13 15.33
C PRO A 456 -22.60 -9.93 15.93
N PHE A 457 -23.25 -9.26 16.89
CA PHE A 457 -22.68 -8.15 17.62
C PHE A 457 -23.12 -8.10 19.08
N VAL A 458 -22.35 -7.40 19.89
CA VAL A 458 -22.71 -6.92 21.22
C VAL A 458 -22.27 -5.45 21.32
N ALA A 459 -23.15 -4.59 21.79
CA ALA A 459 -22.91 -3.16 21.94
C ALA A 459 -23.24 -2.67 23.34
N LEU A 460 -22.44 -1.73 23.81
CA LEU A 460 -22.74 -0.90 24.96
C LEU A 460 -23.17 0.48 24.43
N SER A 461 -24.41 0.87 24.67
CA SER A 461 -25.04 2.07 24.16
C SER A 461 -25.17 3.14 25.25
N LEU A 462 -24.70 4.35 24.96
CA LEU A 462 -24.85 5.56 25.76
C LEU A 462 -25.93 6.44 25.14
N ALA A 463 -27.00 6.74 25.90
CA ALA A 463 -28.01 7.68 25.47
C ALA A 463 -27.51 9.13 25.50
N VAL A 464 -27.72 9.88 24.41
CA VAL A 464 -27.39 11.31 24.26
C VAL A 464 -28.60 12.11 23.79
N PRO A 465 -29.65 12.29 24.65
CA PRO A 465 -30.94 12.82 24.25
C PRO A 465 -30.86 14.26 23.71
N GLN A 466 -29.84 15.03 24.04
CA GLN A 466 -29.63 16.41 23.59
C GLN A 466 -28.83 16.52 22.29
N GLY A 467 -28.42 15.37 21.70
CA GLY A 467 -27.55 15.33 20.54
C GLY A 467 -26.08 15.69 20.83
N LEU A 468 -25.29 15.84 19.76
CA LEU A 468 -23.86 16.09 19.82
C LEU A 468 -23.41 17.40 19.14
N ALA A 469 -24.34 18.29 18.74
CA ALA A 469 -24.01 19.50 17.95
C ALA A 469 -23.01 20.45 18.62
N ASN A 470 -22.92 20.40 19.94
CA ASN A 470 -22.01 21.26 20.70
C ASN A 470 -20.60 20.67 20.90
N TYR A 471 -20.28 19.50 20.34
CA TYR A 471 -19.03 18.78 20.56
C TYR A 471 -18.34 18.51 19.24
N ASP A 472 -17.02 18.36 19.28
CA ASP A 472 -16.17 18.00 18.13
C ASP A 472 -15.50 16.63 18.28
N ARG A 473 -15.47 16.09 19.50
CA ARG A 473 -14.78 14.83 19.80
C ARG A 473 -15.42 14.03 20.94
N LEU A 474 -15.20 12.73 20.90
CA LEU A 474 -15.44 11.79 21.99
C LEU A 474 -14.08 11.35 22.56
N ILE A 475 -13.94 11.37 23.88
CA ILE A 475 -12.73 10.94 24.60
C ILE A 475 -13.13 9.89 25.62
N PHE A 476 -12.38 8.80 25.69
CA PHE A 476 -12.62 7.74 26.69
C PHE A 476 -11.35 6.94 26.94
N THR A 477 -11.28 6.34 28.11
CA THR A 477 -10.26 5.33 28.42
C THR A 477 -10.85 3.96 28.13
N ALA A 478 -10.12 3.11 27.39
CA ALA A 478 -10.56 1.76 27.09
C ALA A 478 -9.44 0.74 27.34
N GLN A 479 -9.86 -0.48 27.69
CA GLN A 479 -9.02 -1.66 27.85
C GLN A 479 -9.81 -2.87 27.37
N SER A 480 -9.15 -3.88 26.82
CA SER A 480 -9.79 -5.13 26.40
C SER A 480 -9.04 -6.34 26.98
N SER A 481 -9.70 -7.47 27.12
CA SER A 481 -9.07 -8.74 27.56
C SER A 481 -8.09 -9.33 26.53
N ARG A 482 -8.02 -8.75 25.34
CA ARG A 482 -7.07 -9.05 24.26
C ARG A 482 -6.99 -7.86 23.30
N PRO A 483 -5.88 -7.66 22.58
CA PRO A 483 -5.81 -6.65 21.54
C PRO A 483 -6.93 -6.84 20.52
N THR A 484 -7.69 -5.78 20.25
CA THR A 484 -8.83 -5.84 19.32
C THR A 484 -9.17 -4.45 18.77
N ARG A 485 -10.05 -4.39 17.78
CA ARG A 485 -10.74 -3.17 17.39
C ARG A 485 -12.20 -3.23 17.79
N ILE A 486 -12.76 -2.09 18.17
CA ILE A 486 -14.18 -1.90 18.43
C ILE A 486 -14.70 -0.77 17.54
N TRP A 487 -15.98 -0.78 17.24
CA TRP A 487 -16.62 0.33 16.59
C TRP A 487 -17.19 1.32 17.62
N VAL A 488 -16.91 2.60 17.42
CA VAL A 488 -17.75 3.65 17.97
C VAL A 488 -18.76 4.01 16.89
N GLN A 489 -20.06 3.95 17.22
CA GLN A 489 -21.14 4.27 16.29
C GLN A 489 -21.96 5.43 16.80
N LEU A 490 -22.40 6.30 15.89
CA LEU A 490 -23.37 7.35 16.14
C LEU A 490 -24.67 6.95 15.47
N ARG A 491 -25.77 6.92 16.23
CA ARG A 491 -27.08 6.52 15.71
C ARG A 491 -28.05 7.68 15.78
N VAL A 492 -28.73 7.93 14.63
CA VAL A 492 -29.83 8.87 14.47
C VAL A 492 -31.11 8.06 14.31
N PRO A 493 -32.13 8.26 15.14
CA PRO A 493 -33.42 7.57 15.01
C PRO A 493 -34.05 7.81 13.64
N GLY A 494 -34.76 6.82 13.10
CA GLY A 494 -35.50 6.94 11.85
C GLY A 494 -35.59 5.63 11.08
N GLY A 495 -36.71 5.35 10.41
CA GLY A 495 -36.94 4.08 9.71
C GLY A 495 -36.96 2.86 10.62
N ALA A 496 -36.81 1.66 10.05
CA ALA A 496 -36.89 0.40 10.80
C ALA A 496 -35.66 0.15 11.70
N GLN A 497 -34.50 0.74 11.39
CA GLN A 497 -33.23 0.53 12.11
C GLN A 497 -32.45 1.82 12.43
N GLY A 498 -32.98 3.00 12.04
CA GLY A 498 -32.25 4.26 12.14
C GLY A 498 -31.17 4.42 11.06
N ARG A 499 -30.40 5.50 11.14
CA ARG A 499 -29.19 5.73 10.34
C ARG A 499 -27.99 5.71 11.25
N SER A 500 -26.94 5.01 10.88
CA SER A 500 -25.74 4.87 11.69
C SER A 500 -24.48 5.29 10.94
N TRP A 501 -23.55 5.88 11.67
CA TRP A 501 -22.18 6.18 11.23
C TRP A 501 -21.22 5.55 12.21
N HIS A 502 -20.08 5.13 11.73
CA HIS A 502 -19.11 4.41 12.53
C HIS A 502 -17.67 4.93 12.38
N ARG A 503 -16.87 4.69 13.39
CA ARG A 503 -15.41 4.82 13.39
C ARG A 503 -14.84 3.69 14.22
N SER A 504 -13.92 2.91 13.65
CA SER A 504 -13.21 1.87 14.38
C SER A 504 -12.03 2.43 15.16
N VAL A 505 -11.79 1.90 16.34
CA VAL A 505 -10.65 2.27 17.19
C VAL A 505 -9.98 1.02 17.73
N TYR A 506 -8.65 1.07 17.85
CA TYR A 506 -7.87 0.01 18.48
C TYR A 506 -7.93 0.10 20.01
N VAL A 507 -8.09 -1.04 20.68
CA VAL A 507 -8.08 -1.16 22.13
C VAL A 507 -7.09 -2.25 22.55
N ASP A 508 -6.19 -1.90 23.47
CA ASP A 508 -5.14 -2.79 23.98
C ASP A 508 -5.56 -3.52 25.27
N GLU A 509 -4.72 -4.45 25.72
CA GLU A 509 -4.82 -5.12 27.02
C GLU A 509 -4.47 -4.19 28.20
N THR A 510 -3.86 -3.05 27.93
CA THR A 510 -3.57 -2.00 28.91
C THR A 510 -4.51 -0.80 28.72
N PRO A 511 -4.96 -0.14 29.81
CA PRO A 511 -5.80 1.04 29.68
C PRO A 511 -5.13 2.13 28.83
N GLY A 512 -5.82 2.63 27.82
CA GLY A 512 -5.38 3.70 26.94
C GLY A 512 -6.44 4.76 26.74
N VAL A 513 -6.05 6.03 26.66
CA VAL A 513 -6.95 7.13 26.30
C VAL A 513 -7.13 7.15 24.78
N ILE A 514 -8.37 7.13 24.34
CA ILE A 514 -8.74 7.19 22.93
C ILE A 514 -9.54 8.47 22.69
N THR A 515 -9.16 9.21 21.66
CA THR A 515 -9.88 10.40 21.19
C THR A 515 -10.39 10.14 19.78
N VAL A 516 -11.67 10.39 19.56
CA VAL A 516 -12.32 10.22 18.25
C VAL A 516 -12.94 11.54 17.83
N SER A 517 -12.50 12.09 16.70
CA SER A 517 -13.14 13.27 16.10
C SER A 517 -14.51 12.90 15.56
N LEU A 518 -15.55 13.72 15.85
CA LEU A 518 -16.88 13.50 15.31
C LEU A 518 -16.96 13.71 13.78
N ASP A 519 -15.95 14.34 13.19
CA ASP A 519 -15.83 14.49 11.73
C ASP A 519 -15.32 13.23 11.02
N ASP A 520 -14.75 12.26 11.77
CA ASP A 520 -14.14 11.04 11.23
C ASP A 520 -15.13 9.89 10.99
N PHE A 521 -16.38 10.09 11.38
CA PHE A 521 -17.42 9.05 11.23
C PHE A 521 -17.86 8.89 9.77
N ARG A 522 -18.03 7.65 9.35
CA ARG A 522 -18.49 7.26 8.01
C ARG A 522 -19.83 6.55 8.07
N PRO A 523 -20.67 6.64 7.02
CA PRO A 523 -21.89 5.87 6.94
C PRO A 523 -21.65 4.38 7.13
N LEU A 524 -22.44 3.71 7.97
CA LEU A 524 -22.37 2.26 8.15
C LEU A 524 -23.03 1.51 6.99
N GLU A 525 -24.12 2.05 6.46
CA GLU A 525 -24.88 1.41 5.39
C GLU A 525 -24.73 2.17 4.07
N ALA A 526 -24.75 1.42 2.95
CA ALA A 526 -24.65 2.01 1.61
C ALA A 526 -25.79 3.00 1.27
N THR A 527 -26.92 2.88 1.94
CA THR A 527 -28.09 3.78 1.82
C THR A 527 -27.94 5.07 2.60
N THR A 528 -27.04 5.10 3.58
CA THR A 528 -26.73 6.28 4.38
C THR A 528 -25.64 7.07 3.67
N THR A 529 -25.83 8.36 3.44
CA THR A 529 -24.87 9.22 2.75
C THR A 529 -24.53 10.44 3.60
N GLY A 530 -23.32 10.99 3.39
CA GLY A 530 -22.88 12.21 4.05
C GLY A 530 -22.41 11.99 5.50
N ARG A 531 -22.21 13.11 6.20
CA ARG A 531 -21.84 13.13 7.63
C ARG A 531 -23.07 13.02 8.53
N PRO A 532 -22.91 12.56 9.78
CA PRO A 532 -24.02 12.58 10.73
C PRO A 532 -24.44 14.03 11.03
N VAL A 533 -25.74 14.25 11.12
CA VAL A 533 -26.29 15.50 11.67
C VAL A 533 -26.21 15.38 13.19
N LEU A 534 -25.19 16.00 13.79
CA LEU A 534 -24.82 15.78 15.19
C LEU A 534 -25.94 16.15 16.18
N GLU A 535 -26.80 17.12 15.86
CA GLU A 535 -27.97 17.48 16.67
C GLU A 535 -29.05 16.37 16.74
N ASP A 536 -29.07 15.48 15.73
CA ASP A 536 -30.05 14.40 15.64
C ASP A 536 -29.56 13.09 16.25
N VAL A 537 -28.28 12.99 16.60
CA VAL A 537 -27.72 11.78 17.24
C VAL A 537 -28.36 11.57 18.59
N ARG A 538 -28.79 10.33 18.88
CA ARG A 538 -29.45 9.99 20.17
C ARG A 538 -28.69 8.92 20.94
N ASP A 539 -27.83 8.15 20.26
CA ASP A 539 -27.03 7.10 20.90
C ASP A 539 -25.58 7.14 20.39
N VAL A 540 -24.66 6.91 21.30
CA VAL A 540 -23.26 6.57 21.02
C VAL A 540 -23.06 5.11 21.43
N LEU A 541 -22.67 4.24 20.52
CA LEU A 541 -22.49 2.82 20.78
C LEU A 541 -21.03 2.41 20.70
N PHE A 542 -20.62 1.54 21.60
CA PHE A 542 -19.34 0.84 21.57
C PHE A 542 -19.62 -0.61 21.19
N VAL A 543 -19.29 -1.00 19.95
CA VAL A 543 -19.76 -2.24 19.33
C VAL A 543 -18.61 -3.19 19.09
N ILE A 544 -18.81 -4.45 19.45
CA ILE A 544 -17.94 -5.57 19.10
C ILE A 544 -18.72 -6.46 18.14
N ASP A 545 -18.15 -6.72 16.98
CA ASP A 545 -18.76 -7.56 15.94
C ASP A 545 -17.72 -8.52 15.31
N THR A 546 -18.05 -9.12 14.19
CA THR A 546 -17.22 -10.13 13.52
C THR A 546 -16.19 -9.59 12.54
N ILE A 547 -15.98 -8.30 12.44
CA ILE A 547 -14.93 -7.74 11.55
C ILE A 547 -13.54 -8.08 12.12
N ASN A 548 -13.35 -7.86 13.42
CA ASN A 548 -12.08 -8.14 14.11
C ASN A 548 -12.19 -9.23 15.19
N THR A 549 -13.35 -9.87 15.31
CA THR A 549 -13.67 -10.92 16.28
C THR A 549 -14.46 -12.01 15.58
N ARG A 550 -14.32 -13.26 15.96
CA ARG A 550 -15.00 -14.38 15.29
C ARG A 550 -16.28 -14.80 16.02
N PRO A 551 -17.29 -15.34 15.31
CA PRO A 551 -18.43 -16.00 15.95
C PRO A 551 -17.94 -17.08 16.93
N GLY A 552 -18.58 -17.15 18.10
CA GLY A 552 -18.19 -18.06 19.19
C GLY A 552 -17.12 -17.50 20.13
N GLU A 553 -16.50 -16.38 19.82
CA GLU A 553 -15.55 -15.73 20.71
C GLU A 553 -16.25 -14.90 21.80
N SER A 554 -15.58 -14.82 22.95
CA SER A 554 -16.01 -14.05 24.10
C SER A 554 -14.86 -13.22 24.65
N GLY A 555 -15.16 -12.16 25.38
CA GLY A 555 -14.16 -11.28 25.95
C GLY A 555 -14.75 -10.23 26.86
N GLN A 556 -13.91 -9.27 27.23
CA GLN A 556 -14.23 -8.18 28.13
C GLN A 556 -13.70 -6.87 27.56
N LEU A 557 -14.49 -5.82 27.68
CA LEU A 557 -14.14 -4.43 27.36
C LEU A 557 -14.42 -3.58 28.59
N TRP A 558 -13.43 -2.85 29.04
CA TRP A 558 -13.55 -1.84 30.09
C TRP A 558 -13.58 -0.46 29.46
N LEU A 559 -14.50 0.39 29.93
CA LEU A 559 -14.61 1.79 29.56
C LEU A 559 -14.62 2.66 30.81
N ASP A 560 -13.87 3.75 30.76
CA ASP A 560 -13.80 4.73 31.84
C ASP A 560 -13.59 6.14 31.26
N GLU A 561 -13.82 7.18 32.06
CA GLU A 561 -13.56 8.57 31.70
C GLU A 561 -14.17 8.97 30.34
N VAL A 562 -15.42 8.52 30.07
CA VAL A 562 -16.12 8.85 28.82
C VAL A 562 -16.59 10.30 28.83
N LYS A 563 -16.11 11.09 27.88
CA LYS A 563 -16.25 12.55 27.82
C LYS A 563 -16.56 13.00 26.40
N LEU A 564 -17.38 14.04 26.30
CA LEU A 564 -17.58 14.81 25.07
C LEU A 564 -16.82 16.12 25.18
N GLY A 565 -15.98 16.45 24.20
CA GLY A 565 -15.11 17.64 24.20
C GLY A 565 -15.48 18.65 23.12
N ARG A 566 -15.07 19.93 23.35
CA ARG A 566 -15.20 21.06 22.40
C ARG A 566 -13.84 21.67 22.10
#